data_a9d4f4b1e8b5514598bf5afb8de29186
#
_entry.id   a9d4f4b1e8b5514598bf5afb8de29186
#
_cell.length_a   1.000
_cell.length_b   1.000
_cell.length_c   1.000
_cell.angle_alpha   90.00
_cell.angle_beta   90.00
_cell.angle_gamma   90.00
#
_symmetry.space_group_name_H-M   'P 1'
#
loop_
_entity.id
_entity.type
_entity.pdbx_description
1 polymer ?
#
loop_
_entity_poly.entity_id
_entity_poly.type
_entity_poly.pdbx_seq_one_letter_code
_entity_poly.pdbx_strand_id
1 'polypeptide(L)'
;MKFLKTLALTTALAATMMAAPAMAQEKIALVVKSLGNGFFDAAAKGAENAAKEIGGVEVIYTGPTSATAEGQIEIINSLIAQNVNAIAISSNDPDALVPVLKKAMDRGIKVISWDSGVAAEGRQMHLNPSDTNLIGETIIKLAADYLPEGGDVAILSASSTATNQNAWIDAAKKILPEKFPKINLVSVVYGDDDSVKSTNEAKGLISSYPNLKAIIAPTTVGVVAAAQVVTDGNLIGKVNVTGLALPSEFKQFIDNGSSQAVALWNPIDLGYSAVYLSHQLIGGTEAKPGAKFSIGKVGEITLDDTNSAAMAAPFTFDKSNIEEFSKIY
;
A
#
# COMPACT_ATOMS: atom_id res chain seq x y z
N MET A 1 -57.60 5.84 75.54
CA MET A 1 -56.61 6.52 74.74
C MET A 1 -55.70 5.47 74.15
N LYS A 2 -55.89 5.12 72.87
CA LYS A 2 -55.10 4.10 72.16
C LYS A 2 -54.30 4.83 71.03
N PHE A 3 -52.97 4.82 71.13
CA PHE A 3 -52.07 5.34 70.08
C PHE A 3 -51.87 4.25 69.04
N LEU A 4 -52.31 4.49 67.81
CA LEU A 4 -51.92 3.74 66.62
C LEU A 4 -50.56 4.23 66.19
N LYS A 5 -49.58 3.33 66.13
CA LYS A 5 -48.29 3.56 65.45
C LYS A 5 -48.39 3.03 64.03
N THR A 6 -48.35 3.94 63.04
CA THR A 6 -48.30 3.61 61.65
C THR A 6 -46.82 3.37 61.27
N LEU A 7 -46.52 2.15 60.82
CA LEU A 7 -45.19 1.76 60.32
C LEU A 7 -45.17 1.97 58.84
N ALA A 8 -44.39 2.99 58.36
CA ALA A 8 -44.16 3.24 56.93
C ALA A 8 -43.05 2.34 56.44
N LEU A 9 -43.36 1.40 55.53
CA LEU A 9 -42.45 0.50 54.89
C LEU A 9 -41.91 1.20 53.57
N THR A 10 -40.72 1.76 53.64
CA THR A 10 -40.06 2.32 52.47
C THR A 10 -39.33 1.21 51.70
N THR A 11 -39.91 0.78 50.59
CA THR A 11 -39.29 -0.13 49.61
C THR A 11 -38.29 0.65 48.78
N ALA A 12 -36.98 0.48 49.06
CA ALA A 12 -35.90 0.97 48.20
C ALA A 12 -35.76 0.04 47.00
N LEU A 13 -36.21 0.54 45.82
CA LEU A 13 -36.01 -0.12 44.53
C LEU A 13 -34.58 0.09 44.11
N ALA A 14 -33.69 -0.88 44.36
CA ALA A 14 -32.31 -0.88 43.88
C ALA A 14 -32.35 -1.13 42.35
N ALA A 15 -32.23 -0.07 41.55
CA ALA A 15 -31.97 -0.17 40.12
C ALA A 15 -30.53 -0.65 39.91
N THR A 16 -30.37 -1.94 39.68
CA THR A 16 -29.12 -2.51 39.17
C THR A 16 -28.97 -2.03 37.73
N MET A 17 -28.18 -0.97 37.51
CA MET A 17 -27.66 -0.63 36.21
C MET A 17 -26.75 -1.79 35.80
N MET A 18 -27.21 -2.65 34.89
CA MET A 18 -26.36 -3.55 34.14
C MET A 18 -25.47 -2.67 33.26
N ALA A 19 -24.24 -2.41 33.70
CA ALA A 19 -23.18 -1.88 32.83
C ALA A 19 -22.99 -2.95 31.75
N ALA A 20 -23.41 -2.65 30.51
CA ALA A 20 -23.04 -3.46 29.37
C ALA A 20 -21.48 -3.52 29.36
N PRO A 21 -20.89 -4.72 29.22
CA PRO A 21 -19.45 -4.81 29.11
C PRO A 21 -19.01 -3.90 27.97
N ALA A 22 -18.18 -2.91 28.26
CA ALA A 22 -17.51 -2.14 27.22
C ALA A 22 -16.72 -3.17 26.40
N MET A 23 -17.15 -3.46 25.18
CA MET A 23 -16.37 -4.30 24.26
C MET A 23 -15.01 -3.63 24.13
N ALA A 24 -13.95 -4.37 24.47
CA ALA A 24 -12.61 -3.85 24.30
C ALA A 24 -12.41 -3.51 22.81
N GLN A 25 -11.94 -2.29 22.55
CA GLN A 25 -11.73 -1.80 21.20
C GLN A 25 -10.66 -2.66 20.53
N GLU A 26 -10.93 -3.17 19.31
CA GLU A 26 -9.95 -3.90 18.52
C GLU A 26 -8.85 -2.95 18.05
N LYS A 27 -7.60 -3.28 18.32
CA LYS A 27 -6.44 -2.50 17.88
C LYS A 27 -5.82 -3.14 16.65
N ILE A 28 -5.91 -2.46 15.52
CA ILE A 28 -5.34 -2.88 14.24
C ILE A 28 -4.20 -1.93 13.87
N ALA A 29 -2.97 -2.42 13.84
CA ALA A 29 -1.83 -1.64 13.42
C ALA A 29 -1.68 -1.70 11.90
N LEU A 30 -1.74 -0.53 11.23
CA LEU A 30 -1.40 -0.35 9.83
C LEU A 30 0.06 0.09 9.75
N VAL A 31 0.95 -0.89 9.50
CA VAL A 31 2.40 -0.67 9.44
C VAL A 31 2.82 -0.46 8.00
N VAL A 32 3.44 0.69 7.74
CA VAL A 32 3.85 1.12 6.39
C VAL A 32 5.37 1.03 6.19
N LYS A 33 5.82 1.12 4.94
CA LYS A 33 7.26 1.08 4.61
C LYS A 33 8.03 2.25 5.20
N SER A 34 7.45 3.46 5.09
CA SER A 34 7.97 4.69 5.70
C SER A 34 6.84 5.69 5.91
N LEU A 35 6.96 6.50 6.96
CA LEU A 35 6.08 7.64 7.19
C LEU A 35 6.43 8.79 6.23
N GLY A 36 5.46 9.65 5.95
CA GLY A 36 5.64 10.82 5.09
C GLY A 36 5.60 10.51 3.58
N ASN A 37 5.19 9.30 3.20
CA ASN A 37 4.88 8.95 1.82
C ASN A 37 3.37 9.10 1.58
N GLY A 38 2.96 9.97 0.66
CA GLY A 38 1.56 10.29 0.38
C GLY A 38 0.69 9.09 0.04
N PHE A 39 1.25 8.05 -0.59
CA PHE A 39 0.55 6.80 -0.84
C PHE A 39 0.06 6.14 0.45
N PHE A 40 0.91 6.07 1.47
CA PHE A 40 0.56 5.46 2.76
C PHE A 40 -0.35 6.37 3.60
N ASP A 41 -0.20 7.70 3.47
CA ASP A 41 -1.12 8.66 4.12
C ASP A 41 -2.54 8.54 3.55
N ALA A 42 -2.67 8.33 2.23
CA ALA A 42 -3.95 8.04 1.60
C ALA A 42 -4.53 6.68 2.04
N ALA A 43 -3.70 5.65 2.17
CA ALA A 43 -4.12 4.35 2.70
C ALA A 43 -4.59 4.45 4.17
N ALA A 44 -3.92 5.26 4.99
CA ALA A 44 -4.33 5.51 6.38
C ALA A 44 -5.73 6.12 6.47
N LYS A 45 -6.09 7.06 5.58
CA LYS A 45 -7.47 7.59 5.49
C LYS A 45 -8.47 6.47 5.22
N GLY A 46 -8.13 5.54 4.34
CA GLY A 46 -8.96 4.38 4.04
C GLY A 46 -9.15 3.48 5.26
N ALA A 47 -8.07 3.20 5.97
CA ALA A 47 -8.09 2.42 7.20
C ALA A 47 -8.96 3.05 8.29
N GLU A 48 -8.86 4.37 8.49
CA GLU A 48 -9.72 5.11 9.41
C GLU A 48 -11.20 5.06 9.00
N ASN A 49 -11.50 5.13 7.71
CA ASN A 49 -12.86 5.01 7.19
C ASN A 49 -13.45 3.62 7.49
N ALA A 50 -12.66 2.56 7.29
CA ALA A 50 -13.06 1.20 7.63
C ALA A 50 -13.33 1.05 9.14
N ALA A 51 -12.44 1.58 9.99
CA ALA A 51 -12.61 1.54 11.43
C ALA A 51 -13.90 2.24 11.91
N LYS A 52 -14.21 3.40 11.30
CA LYS A 52 -15.46 4.13 11.59
C LYS A 52 -16.71 3.35 11.15
N GLU A 53 -16.65 2.69 10.00
CA GLU A 53 -17.77 1.91 9.46
C GLU A 53 -18.02 0.62 10.24
N ILE A 54 -16.94 -0.10 10.61
CA ILE A 54 -17.04 -1.34 11.42
C ILE A 54 -17.50 -1.02 12.84
N GLY A 55 -17.01 0.06 13.43
CA GLY A 55 -17.23 0.40 14.84
C GLY A 55 -16.40 -0.46 15.80
N GLY A 56 -15.99 0.11 16.93
CA GLY A 56 -15.19 -0.63 17.93
C GLY A 56 -13.75 -0.99 17.49
N VAL A 57 -13.24 -0.39 16.42
CA VAL A 57 -11.87 -0.58 15.89
C VAL A 57 -11.06 0.69 16.09
N GLU A 58 -9.83 0.56 16.59
CA GLU A 58 -8.81 1.58 16.65
C GLU A 58 -7.72 1.25 15.62
N VAL A 59 -7.44 2.15 14.68
CA VAL A 59 -6.32 2.02 13.76
C VAL A 59 -5.09 2.72 14.32
N ILE A 60 -3.98 1.99 14.40
CA ILE A 60 -2.67 2.52 14.76
C ILE A 60 -1.86 2.65 13.47
N TYR A 61 -1.86 3.85 12.85
CA TYR A 61 -1.00 4.15 11.70
C TYR A 61 0.43 4.40 12.16
N THR A 62 1.37 3.58 11.69
CA THR A 62 2.77 3.65 12.11
C THR A 62 3.71 3.10 11.03
N GLY A 63 4.96 3.50 11.10
CA GLY A 63 6.03 3.06 10.21
C GLY A 63 7.36 3.70 10.62
N PRO A 64 8.49 3.22 10.09
CA PRO A 64 9.78 3.88 10.26
C PRO A 64 9.83 5.19 9.46
N THR A 65 10.81 6.04 9.77
CA THR A 65 11.06 7.27 8.99
C THR A 65 11.85 7.02 7.71
N SER A 66 12.48 5.86 7.58
CA SER A 66 13.18 5.38 6.39
C SER A 66 12.72 3.98 6.05
N ALA A 67 12.67 3.63 4.78
CA ALA A 67 12.16 2.33 4.30
C ALA A 67 13.17 1.19 4.58
N THR A 68 13.29 0.78 5.86
CA THR A 68 14.20 -0.28 6.33
C THR A 68 13.47 -1.38 7.08
N ALA A 69 13.95 -2.62 6.95
CA ALA A 69 13.41 -3.75 7.68
C ALA A 69 13.66 -3.63 9.19
N GLU A 70 14.82 -3.13 9.59
CA GLU A 70 15.21 -2.93 11.00
C GLU A 70 14.24 -2.00 11.71
N GLY A 71 13.89 -0.86 11.07
CA GLY A 71 12.90 0.07 11.63
C GLY A 71 11.52 -0.57 11.79
N GLN A 72 11.11 -1.42 10.84
CA GLN A 72 9.85 -2.17 10.97
C GLN A 72 9.90 -3.22 12.08
N ILE A 73 11.03 -3.92 12.27
CA ILE A 73 11.21 -4.90 13.36
C ILE A 73 11.05 -4.24 14.74
N GLU A 74 11.61 -3.06 14.94
CA GLU A 74 11.45 -2.30 16.19
C GLU A 74 9.99 -1.94 16.46
N ILE A 75 9.29 -1.45 15.45
CA ILE A 75 7.86 -1.11 15.53
C ILE A 75 7.03 -2.35 15.84
N ILE A 76 7.23 -3.47 15.13
CA ILE A 76 6.49 -4.71 15.36
C ILE A 76 6.71 -5.22 16.78
N ASN A 77 7.94 -5.18 17.31
CA ASN A 77 8.20 -5.54 18.72
C ASN A 77 7.44 -4.65 19.71
N SER A 78 7.33 -3.33 19.44
CA SER A 78 6.52 -2.41 20.23
C SER A 78 5.04 -2.75 20.18
N LEU A 79 4.51 -3.06 19.00
CA LEU A 79 3.10 -3.45 18.81
C LEU A 79 2.77 -4.77 19.52
N ILE A 80 3.69 -5.73 19.50
CA ILE A 80 3.57 -6.99 20.25
C ILE A 80 3.49 -6.70 21.76
N ALA A 81 4.30 -5.78 22.27
CA ALA A 81 4.26 -5.39 23.69
C ALA A 81 2.97 -4.67 24.06
N GLN A 82 2.35 -3.93 23.15
CA GLN A 82 1.05 -3.27 23.30
C GLN A 82 -0.14 -4.22 23.18
N ASN A 83 0.07 -5.51 22.87
CA ASN A 83 -0.96 -6.51 22.66
C ASN A 83 -2.04 -6.07 21.66
N VAL A 84 -1.62 -5.56 20.49
CA VAL A 84 -2.56 -5.25 19.40
C VAL A 84 -3.27 -6.52 18.92
N ASN A 85 -4.46 -6.41 18.35
CA ASN A 85 -5.21 -7.56 17.87
C ASN A 85 -4.76 -8.02 16.49
N ALA A 86 -4.33 -7.07 15.64
CA ALA A 86 -3.77 -7.39 14.33
C ALA A 86 -2.67 -6.43 13.90
N ILE A 87 -1.80 -6.93 13.01
CA ILE A 87 -0.78 -6.18 12.30
C ILE A 87 -1.04 -6.37 10.80
N ALA A 88 -1.37 -5.29 10.11
CA ALA A 88 -1.41 -5.19 8.66
C ALA A 88 -0.14 -4.49 8.19
N ILE A 89 0.77 -5.19 7.51
CA ILE A 89 2.10 -4.69 7.17
C ILE A 89 2.34 -4.61 5.66
N SER A 90 2.82 -3.45 5.20
CA SER A 90 3.51 -3.31 3.92
C SER A 90 5.02 -3.40 4.16
N SER A 91 5.63 -4.48 3.67
CA SER A 91 6.98 -4.91 4.06
C SER A 91 8.09 -4.21 3.28
N ASN A 92 9.18 -3.88 3.95
CA ASN A 92 10.42 -3.43 3.32
C ASN A 92 11.33 -4.60 2.88
N ASP A 93 11.19 -5.76 3.52
CA ASP A 93 11.93 -6.97 3.18
C ASP A 93 11.07 -8.21 3.47
N PRO A 94 10.92 -9.14 2.51
CA PRO A 94 10.02 -10.28 2.67
C PRO A 94 10.44 -11.26 3.77
N ASP A 95 11.74 -11.45 3.97
CA ASP A 95 12.29 -12.51 4.81
C ASP A 95 12.72 -12.00 6.19
N ALA A 96 13.31 -10.80 6.25
CA ALA A 96 13.83 -10.22 7.50
C ALA A 96 12.74 -10.03 8.57
N LEU A 97 11.49 -9.81 8.16
CA LEU A 97 10.37 -9.60 9.09
C LEU A 97 9.73 -10.91 9.58
N VAL A 98 10.01 -12.06 8.95
CA VAL A 98 9.38 -13.35 9.29
C VAL A 98 9.56 -13.71 10.77
N PRO A 99 10.75 -13.63 11.39
CA PRO A 99 10.92 -14.03 12.79
C PRO A 99 10.08 -13.22 13.76
N VAL A 100 10.01 -11.89 13.58
CA VAL A 100 9.25 -11.01 14.48
C VAL A 100 7.74 -11.14 14.27
N LEU A 101 7.29 -11.38 13.04
CA LEU A 101 5.87 -11.59 12.72
C LEU A 101 5.38 -12.97 13.20
N LYS A 102 6.21 -14.01 13.10
CA LYS A 102 5.91 -15.31 13.75
C LYS A 102 5.74 -15.16 15.25
N LYS A 103 6.63 -14.42 15.92
CA LYS A 103 6.50 -14.08 17.35
C LYS A 103 5.18 -13.35 17.66
N ALA A 104 4.67 -12.49 16.75
CA ALA A 104 3.37 -11.85 16.89
C ALA A 104 2.24 -12.88 16.78
N MET A 105 2.27 -13.75 15.76
CA MET A 105 1.27 -14.79 15.55
C MET A 105 1.24 -15.81 16.70
N ASP A 106 2.39 -16.20 17.26
CA ASP A 106 2.50 -17.08 18.44
C ASP A 106 1.84 -16.50 19.69
N ARG A 107 1.66 -15.18 19.73
CA ARG A 107 0.90 -14.47 20.78
C ARG A 107 -0.57 -14.24 20.44
N GLY A 108 -1.05 -14.82 19.34
CA GLY A 108 -2.43 -14.70 18.90
C GLY A 108 -2.75 -13.43 18.10
N ILE A 109 -1.77 -12.57 17.84
CA ILE A 109 -1.95 -11.39 17.00
C ILE A 109 -2.15 -11.84 15.55
N LYS A 110 -3.18 -11.34 14.89
CA LYS A 110 -3.43 -11.62 13.48
C LYS A 110 -2.44 -10.84 12.62
N VAL A 111 -1.89 -11.48 11.59
CA VAL A 111 -0.90 -10.85 10.70
C VAL A 111 -1.33 -11.00 9.25
N ILE A 112 -1.53 -9.88 8.59
CA ILE A 112 -1.66 -9.81 7.13
C ILE A 112 -0.54 -8.96 6.55
N SER A 113 -0.13 -9.26 5.32
CA SER A 113 0.61 -8.28 4.53
C SER A 113 -0.30 -7.68 3.45
N TRP A 114 -0.02 -6.44 3.10
CA TRP A 114 -0.74 -5.71 2.06
C TRP A 114 0.27 -4.86 1.27
N ASP A 115 -0.08 -4.47 0.04
CA ASP A 115 0.83 -3.74 -0.86
C ASP A 115 2.13 -4.53 -1.13
N SER A 116 3.11 -4.49 -0.24
CA SER A 116 4.36 -5.25 -0.32
C SER A 116 4.33 -6.45 0.63
N GLY A 117 4.55 -7.65 0.08
CA GLY A 117 4.35 -8.91 0.79
C GLY A 117 5.51 -9.29 1.71
N VAL A 118 5.17 -10.01 2.79
CA VAL A 118 6.08 -10.81 3.60
C VAL A 118 6.04 -12.26 3.09
N ALA A 119 7.11 -13.02 3.26
CA ALA A 119 7.12 -14.44 2.97
C ALA A 119 5.98 -15.17 3.71
N ALA A 120 5.46 -16.28 3.11
CA ALA A 120 4.22 -16.91 3.56
C ALA A 120 4.23 -17.31 5.04
N GLU A 121 5.39 -17.68 5.57
CA GLU A 121 5.57 -18.07 6.97
C GLU A 121 5.39 -16.94 7.97
N GLY A 122 5.49 -15.69 7.51
CA GLY A 122 5.36 -14.48 8.34
C GLY A 122 3.96 -13.86 8.32
N ARG A 123 2.99 -14.47 7.64
CA ARG A 123 1.64 -13.91 7.46
C ARG A 123 0.56 -14.96 7.35
N GLN A 124 -0.68 -14.60 7.61
CA GLN A 124 -1.84 -15.45 7.36
C GLN A 124 -2.37 -15.29 5.94
N MET A 125 -2.35 -14.06 5.40
CA MET A 125 -2.75 -13.75 4.02
C MET A 125 -2.06 -12.50 3.49
N HIS A 126 -2.13 -12.31 2.16
CA HIS A 126 -1.61 -11.12 1.48
C HIS A 126 -2.66 -10.47 0.58
N LEU A 127 -2.79 -9.16 0.69
CA LEU A 127 -3.60 -8.34 -0.20
C LEU A 127 -2.70 -7.59 -1.18
N ASN A 128 -2.62 -8.07 -2.42
CA ASN A 128 -2.02 -7.32 -3.52
C ASN A 128 -2.93 -6.14 -3.90
N PRO A 129 -2.37 -4.99 -4.24
CA PRO A 129 -3.18 -3.88 -4.76
C PRO A 129 -3.86 -4.21 -6.09
N SER A 130 -3.18 -4.99 -6.94
CA SER A 130 -3.67 -5.50 -8.21
C SER A 130 -2.94 -6.80 -8.59
N ASP A 131 -3.35 -7.43 -9.70
CA ASP A 131 -2.61 -8.55 -10.27
C ASP A 131 -1.19 -8.13 -10.67
N THR A 132 -0.21 -8.91 -10.24
CA THR A 132 1.22 -8.64 -10.43
C THR A 132 1.60 -8.55 -11.92
N ASN A 133 1.07 -9.44 -12.76
CA ASN A 133 1.37 -9.44 -14.20
C ASN A 133 0.71 -8.24 -14.87
N LEU A 134 -0.51 -7.88 -14.47
CA LEU A 134 -1.22 -6.72 -14.98
C LEU A 134 -0.48 -5.41 -14.63
N ILE A 135 0.08 -5.30 -13.42
CA ILE A 135 0.90 -4.12 -13.06
C ILE A 135 2.17 -4.08 -13.93
N GLY A 136 2.89 -5.20 -14.03
CA GLY A 136 4.09 -5.30 -14.87
C GLY A 136 3.83 -4.94 -16.33
N GLU A 137 2.71 -5.41 -16.89
CA GLU A 137 2.27 -5.03 -18.24
C GLU A 137 1.93 -3.53 -18.34
N THR A 138 1.17 -3.02 -17.37
CA THR A 138 0.73 -1.62 -17.36
C THR A 138 1.91 -0.65 -17.39
N ILE A 139 2.93 -0.84 -16.54
CA ILE A 139 4.05 0.10 -16.47
C ILE A 139 4.88 0.12 -17.76
N ILE A 140 5.01 -1.01 -18.45
CA ILE A 140 5.68 -1.05 -19.78
C ILE A 140 4.78 -0.47 -20.86
N LYS A 141 3.48 -0.79 -20.83
CA LYS A 141 2.51 -0.28 -21.81
C LYS A 141 2.47 1.25 -21.82
N LEU A 142 2.50 1.90 -20.66
CA LEU A 142 2.54 3.36 -20.55
C LEU A 142 3.75 3.96 -21.29
N ALA A 143 4.92 3.32 -21.19
CA ALA A 143 6.10 3.76 -21.94
C ALA A 143 5.98 3.45 -23.44
N ALA A 144 5.47 2.28 -23.81
CA ALA A 144 5.29 1.87 -25.20
C ALA A 144 4.26 2.73 -25.93
N ASP A 145 3.17 3.13 -25.27
CA ASP A 145 2.17 4.04 -25.85
C ASP A 145 2.77 5.42 -26.18
N TYR A 146 3.73 5.88 -25.37
CA TYR A 146 4.51 7.10 -25.65
C TYR A 146 5.54 6.88 -26.76
N LEU A 147 6.08 5.67 -26.91
CA LEU A 147 7.16 5.32 -27.83
C LEU A 147 6.69 4.31 -28.90
N PRO A 148 5.79 4.66 -29.82
CA PRO A 148 5.27 3.74 -30.82
C PRO A 148 6.33 3.16 -31.75
N GLU A 149 7.44 3.91 -31.98
CA GLU A 149 8.58 3.44 -32.74
C GLU A 149 9.62 2.70 -31.87
N GLY A 150 9.37 2.61 -30.55
CA GLY A 150 10.25 2.00 -29.58
C GLY A 150 11.36 2.94 -29.09
N GLY A 151 12.26 2.40 -28.27
CA GLY A 151 13.39 3.16 -27.75
C GLY A 151 13.91 2.61 -26.42
N ASP A 152 14.99 3.23 -25.96
CA ASP A 152 15.62 2.90 -24.69
C ASP A 152 14.79 3.43 -23.52
N VAL A 153 14.48 2.54 -22.56
CA VAL A 153 13.82 2.87 -21.31
C VAL A 153 14.61 2.35 -20.13
N ALA A 154 14.51 3.02 -18.99
CA ALA A 154 15.11 2.55 -17.75
C ALA A 154 14.03 2.49 -16.65
N ILE A 155 14.25 1.64 -15.65
CA ILE A 155 13.37 1.55 -14.47
C ILE A 155 14.10 2.18 -13.27
N LEU A 156 13.39 3.08 -12.57
CA LEU A 156 13.79 3.62 -11.26
C LEU A 156 12.82 3.07 -10.21
N SER A 157 13.26 2.05 -9.48
CA SER A 157 12.49 1.36 -8.44
C SER A 157 12.77 1.93 -7.05
N ALA A 158 12.04 1.44 -6.02
CA ALA A 158 12.32 1.74 -4.62
C ALA A 158 13.55 0.96 -4.12
N SER A 159 13.41 0.04 -3.20
CA SER A 159 14.56 -0.74 -2.70
C SER A 159 14.75 -2.04 -3.48
N SER A 160 15.98 -2.58 -3.47
CA SER A 160 16.29 -3.88 -4.07
C SER A 160 15.62 -5.05 -3.37
N THR A 161 15.08 -4.85 -2.15
CA THR A 161 14.33 -5.85 -1.37
C THR A 161 12.81 -5.67 -1.46
N ALA A 162 12.30 -4.63 -2.14
CA ALA A 162 10.87 -4.37 -2.27
C ALA A 162 10.14 -5.51 -3.00
N THR A 163 9.42 -6.34 -2.27
CA THR A 163 8.78 -7.57 -2.80
C THR A 163 7.84 -7.28 -3.96
N ASN A 164 6.95 -6.29 -3.80
CA ASN A 164 5.95 -5.93 -4.81
C ASN A 164 6.60 -5.42 -6.09
N GLN A 165 7.49 -4.42 -5.99
CA GLN A 165 8.10 -3.80 -7.16
C GLN A 165 9.02 -4.75 -7.92
N ASN A 166 9.78 -5.60 -7.21
CA ASN A 166 10.59 -6.64 -7.86
C ASN A 166 9.72 -7.60 -8.65
N ALA A 167 8.59 -8.06 -8.07
CA ALA A 167 7.66 -8.93 -8.78
C ALA A 167 7.05 -8.26 -10.03
N TRP A 168 6.70 -6.97 -9.96
CA TRP A 168 6.20 -6.22 -11.13
C TRP A 168 7.26 -6.03 -12.21
N ILE A 169 8.51 -5.75 -11.82
CA ILE A 169 9.66 -5.62 -12.74
C ILE A 169 9.96 -6.96 -13.42
N ASP A 170 9.91 -8.06 -12.69
CA ASP A 170 10.11 -9.39 -13.27
C ASP A 170 8.99 -9.77 -14.24
N ALA A 171 7.74 -9.47 -13.89
CA ALA A 171 6.61 -9.62 -14.80
C ALA A 171 6.79 -8.76 -16.08
N ALA A 172 7.20 -7.48 -15.91
CA ALA A 172 7.50 -6.58 -17.02
C ALA A 172 8.60 -7.13 -17.93
N LYS A 173 9.74 -7.57 -17.37
CA LYS A 173 10.84 -8.18 -18.14
C LYS A 173 10.42 -9.40 -18.93
N LYS A 174 9.53 -10.22 -18.35
CA LYS A 174 9.02 -11.44 -18.99
C LYS A 174 8.20 -11.14 -20.25
N ILE A 175 7.34 -10.11 -20.20
CA ILE A 175 6.44 -9.79 -21.31
C ILE A 175 7.07 -8.87 -22.36
N LEU A 176 8.13 -8.13 -22.02
CA LEU A 176 8.81 -7.18 -22.92
C LEU A 176 9.09 -7.79 -24.31
N PRO A 177 9.79 -8.94 -24.45
CA PRO A 177 10.12 -9.48 -25.76
C PRO A 177 8.91 -9.95 -26.56
N GLU A 178 7.81 -10.31 -25.91
CA GLU A 178 6.61 -10.86 -26.55
C GLU A 178 5.64 -9.75 -27.00
N LYS A 179 5.35 -8.81 -26.08
CA LYS A 179 4.31 -7.77 -26.31
C LYS A 179 4.87 -6.42 -26.75
N PHE A 180 6.10 -6.10 -26.34
CA PHE A 180 6.72 -4.78 -26.56
C PHE A 180 8.14 -4.89 -27.14
N PRO A 181 8.37 -5.63 -28.23
CA PRO A 181 9.71 -5.95 -28.75
C PRO A 181 10.51 -4.73 -29.22
N LYS A 182 9.88 -3.59 -29.41
CA LYS A 182 10.56 -2.33 -29.76
C LYS A 182 11.09 -1.56 -28.55
N ILE A 183 10.65 -1.91 -27.33
CA ILE A 183 11.09 -1.28 -26.08
C ILE A 183 12.35 -1.99 -25.59
N ASN A 184 13.43 -1.24 -25.39
CA ASN A 184 14.70 -1.75 -24.89
C ASN A 184 14.92 -1.30 -23.44
N LEU A 185 14.83 -2.20 -22.48
CA LEU A 185 15.12 -1.92 -21.08
C LEU A 185 16.64 -1.93 -20.85
N VAL A 186 17.25 -0.75 -20.74
CA VAL A 186 18.71 -0.58 -20.62
C VAL A 186 19.21 -0.69 -19.18
N SER A 187 18.40 -0.37 -18.18
CA SER A 187 18.84 -0.38 -16.77
C SER A 187 17.68 -0.48 -15.80
N VAL A 188 17.99 -0.98 -14.58
CA VAL A 188 17.13 -0.89 -13.40
C VAL A 188 17.98 -0.34 -12.26
N VAL A 189 17.54 0.76 -11.64
CA VAL A 189 18.21 1.40 -10.50
C VAL A 189 17.24 1.55 -9.33
N TYR A 190 17.76 1.82 -8.13
CA TYR A 190 16.98 1.81 -6.88
C TYR A 190 17.19 3.10 -6.09
N GLY A 191 16.09 3.83 -5.88
CA GLY A 191 16.06 5.10 -5.14
C GLY A 191 15.69 4.98 -3.67
N ASP A 192 15.42 3.76 -3.15
CA ASP A 192 15.06 3.43 -1.76
C ASP A 192 13.83 4.19 -1.20
N ASP A 193 12.92 4.64 -2.09
CA ASP A 193 11.83 5.57 -1.75
C ASP A 193 12.34 6.85 -1.03
N ASP A 194 13.61 7.19 -1.24
CA ASP A 194 14.22 8.45 -0.83
C ASP A 194 14.27 9.43 -2.01
N SER A 195 13.74 10.63 -1.81
CA SER A 195 13.62 11.64 -2.88
C SER A 195 14.99 12.10 -3.41
N VAL A 196 15.99 12.25 -2.52
CA VAL A 196 17.35 12.71 -2.91
C VAL A 196 18.05 11.61 -3.68
N LYS A 197 18.00 10.37 -3.21
CA LYS A 197 18.59 9.23 -3.89
C LYS A 197 17.91 8.99 -5.24
N SER A 198 16.58 9.01 -5.30
CA SER A 198 15.81 8.88 -6.54
C SER A 198 16.17 9.97 -7.56
N THR A 199 16.37 11.21 -7.11
CA THR A 199 16.83 12.31 -7.95
C THR A 199 18.23 12.04 -8.53
N ASN A 200 19.15 11.54 -7.70
CA ASN A 200 20.51 11.21 -8.15
C ASN A 200 20.52 10.04 -9.13
N GLU A 201 19.72 9.01 -8.87
CA GLU A 201 19.56 7.87 -9.79
C GLU A 201 18.98 8.30 -11.14
N ALA A 202 17.95 9.16 -11.15
CA ALA A 202 17.35 9.68 -12.38
C ALA A 202 18.39 10.49 -13.20
N LYS A 203 19.17 11.35 -12.54
CA LYS A 203 20.28 12.08 -13.21
C LYS A 203 21.34 11.13 -13.74
N GLY A 204 21.68 10.09 -12.97
CA GLY A 204 22.61 9.04 -13.37
C GLY A 204 22.16 8.29 -14.62
N LEU A 205 20.89 7.91 -14.69
CA LEU A 205 20.30 7.27 -15.87
C LEU A 205 20.40 8.16 -17.13
N ILE A 206 19.99 9.42 -17.02
CA ILE A 206 20.04 10.38 -18.15
C ILE A 206 21.47 10.60 -18.64
N SER A 207 22.42 10.69 -17.72
CA SER A 207 23.85 10.88 -18.06
C SER A 207 24.48 9.64 -18.69
N SER A 208 24.14 8.45 -18.19
CA SER A 208 24.72 7.18 -18.63
C SER A 208 24.12 6.66 -19.93
N TYR A 209 22.87 7.03 -20.22
CA TYR A 209 22.13 6.58 -21.41
C TYR A 209 21.66 7.77 -22.27
N PRO A 210 22.53 8.35 -23.12
CA PRO A 210 22.20 9.55 -23.91
C PRO A 210 20.98 9.39 -24.84
N ASN A 211 20.65 8.15 -25.21
CA ASN A 211 19.51 7.82 -26.05
C ASN A 211 18.24 7.47 -25.26
N LEU A 212 18.26 7.60 -23.93
CA LEU A 212 17.13 7.28 -23.06
C LEU A 212 15.88 8.08 -23.48
N LYS A 213 14.77 7.39 -23.68
CA LYS A 213 13.50 7.97 -24.11
C LYS A 213 12.46 8.02 -22.99
N ALA A 214 12.53 7.10 -22.03
CA ALA A 214 11.63 7.14 -20.88
C ALA A 214 12.28 6.57 -19.61
N ILE A 215 11.84 7.11 -18.47
CA ILE A 215 12.08 6.54 -17.14
C ILE A 215 10.73 6.00 -16.64
N ILE A 216 10.70 4.72 -16.31
CA ILE A 216 9.55 4.03 -15.72
C ILE A 216 9.82 3.91 -14.22
N ALA A 217 9.00 4.55 -13.39
CA ALA A 217 9.17 4.46 -11.94
C ALA A 217 7.94 3.82 -11.27
N PRO A 218 8.02 2.53 -10.88
CA PRO A 218 6.92 1.85 -10.16
C PRO A 218 6.90 2.23 -8.67
N THR A 219 7.16 3.49 -8.35
CA THR A 219 7.20 4.05 -6.99
C THR A 219 6.71 5.50 -7.01
N THR A 220 5.84 5.88 -6.06
CA THR A 220 5.25 7.22 -5.99
C THR A 220 6.30 8.29 -5.65
N VAL A 221 7.37 7.94 -4.95
CA VAL A 221 8.50 8.85 -4.66
C VAL A 221 9.42 9.00 -5.87
N GLY A 222 9.83 7.88 -6.46
CA GLY A 222 10.77 7.87 -7.59
C GLY A 222 10.21 8.53 -8.84
N VAL A 223 8.91 8.36 -9.12
CA VAL A 223 8.27 8.95 -10.31
C VAL A 223 8.24 10.48 -10.23
N VAL A 224 7.97 11.05 -9.06
CA VAL A 224 8.00 12.50 -8.81
C VAL A 224 9.43 13.03 -8.96
N ALA A 225 10.40 12.36 -8.35
CA ALA A 225 11.82 12.75 -8.44
C ALA A 225 12.33 12.73 -9.90
N ALA A 226 12.02 11.69 -10.66
CA ALA A 226 12.41 11.58 -12.06
C ALA A 226 11.73 12.67 -12.92
N ALA A 227 10.45 12.94 -12.73
CA ALA A 227 9.72 13.97 -13.48
C ALA A 227 10.25 15.38 -13.15
N GLN A 228 10.65 15.64 -11.92
CA GLN A 228 11.30 16.89 -11.53
C GLN A 228 12.67 17.04 -12.23
N VAL A 229 13.47 15.97 -12.28
CA VAL A 229 14.77 15.99 -13.00
C VAL A 229 14.59 16.29 -14.50
N VAL A 230 13.59 15.69 -15.14
CA VAL A 230 13.26 15.95 -16.55
C VAL A 230 12.83 17.40 -16.76
N THR A 231 12.03 17.94 -15.84
CA THR A 231 11.55 19.33 -15.89
C THR A 231 12.72 20.32 -15.74
N ASP A 232 13.52 20.18 -14.68
CA ASP A 232 14.63 21.09 -14.36
C ASP A 232 15.77 21.02 -15.39
N GLY A 233 15.96 19.84 -15.98
CA GLY A 233 16.96 19.57 -17.01
C GLY A 233 16.59 20.05 -18.42
N ASN A 234 15.41 20.66 -18.62
CA ASN A 234 14.86 21.05 -19.93
C ASN A 234 14.82 19.83 -20.91
N LEU A 235 14.39 18.67 -20.41
CA LEU A 235 14.30 17.41 -21.14
C LEU A 235 12.87 17.05 -21.55
N ILE A 236 11.90 17.93 -21.28
CA ILE A 236 10.49 17.74 -21.70
C ILE A 236 10.45 17.55 -23.23
N GLY A 237 9.74 16.51 -23.67
CA GLY A 237 9.66 16.09 -25.06
C GLY A 237 10.85 15.26 -25.56
N LYS A 238 11.91 15.09 -24.73
CA LYS A 238 13.06 14.22 -25.03
C LYS A 238 13.04 12.95 -24.22
N VAL A 239 12.73 13.06 -22.91
CA VAL A 239 12.60 11.95 -21.97
C VAL A 239 11.22 12.06 -21.32
N ASN A 240 10.41 11.01 -21.43
CA ASN A 240 9.14 10.91 -20.73
C ASN A 240 9.32 10.21 -19.39
N VAL A 241 8.53 10.60 -18.37
CA VAL A 241 8.49 9.88 -17.11
C VAL A 241 7.12 9.25 -16.95
N THR A 242 7.07 7.98 -16.59
CA THR A 242 5.83 7.23 -16.37
C THR A 242 6.00 6.22 -15.25
N GLY A 243 4.93 5.53 -14.88
CA GLY A 243 4.95 4.51 -13.83
C GLY A 243 3.75 4.62 -12.91
N LEU A 244 3.98 4.51 -11.60
CA LEU A 244 2.94 4.53 -10.58
C LEU A 244 3.02 5.82 -9.77
N ALA A 245 1.97 6.65 -9.84
CA ALA A 245 1.95 7.96 -9.20
C ALA A 245 0.62 8.30 -8.55
N LEU A 246 0.66 9.05 -7.43
CA LEU A 246 -0.52 9.70 -6.88
C LEU A 246 -0.91 10.88 -7.77
N PRO A 247 -2.15 10.96 -8.24
CA PRO A 247 -2.63 12.07 -9.05
C PRO A 247 -2.40 13.44 -8.39
N SER A 248 -2.60 13.56 -7.07
CA SER A 248 -2.42 14.82 -6.34
C SER A 248 -0.98 15.34 -6.36
N GLU A 249 0.01 14.45 -6.36
CA GLU A 249 1.43 14.82 -6.39
C GLU A 249 1.95 14.96 -7.82
N PHE A 250 1.31 14.26 -8.77
CA PHE A 250 1.85 14.10 -10.12
C PHE A 250 1.20 14.96 -11.20
N LYS A 251 0.02 15.55 -10.93
CA LYS A 251 -0.73 16.39 -11.87
C LYS A 251 0.15 17.44 -12.57
N GLN A 252 1.00 18.14 -11.83
CA GLN A 252 1.88 19.18 -12.37
C GLN A 252 2.80 18.67 -13.51
N PHE A 253 3.20 17.40 -13.47
CA PHE A 253 4.09 16.78 -14.45
C PHE A 253 3.36 16.30 -15.71
N ILE A 254 2.07 15.98 -15.58
CA ILE A 254 1.17 15.79 -16.73
C ILE A 254 0.88 17.15 -17.39
N ASP A 255 0.61 18.18 -16.59
CA ASP A 255 0.28 19.51 -17.10
C ASP A 255 1.46 20.17 -17.85
N ASN A 256 2.68 20.01 -17.36
CA ASN A 256 3.88 20.58 -17.99
C ASN A 256 4.45 19.73 -19.13
N GLY A 257 3.97 18.47 -19.29
CA GLY A 257 4.37 17.56 -20.37
C GLY A 257 5.63 16.74 -20.12
N SER A 258 6.19 16.72 -18.89
CA SER A 258 7.28 15.80 -18.51
C SER A 258 6.80 14.35 -18.40
N SER A 259 5.48 14.16 -18.28
CA SER A 259 4.80 12.86 -18.36
C SER A 259 3.57 12.96 -19.24
N GLN A 260 3.24 11.88 -19.96
CA GLN A 260 1.99 11.77 -20.72
C GLN A 260 0.91 11.04 -19.92
N ALA A 261 1.27 10.03 -19.18
CA ALA A 261 0.35 9.23 -18.38
C ALA A 261 1.10 8.47 -17.28
N VAL A 262 0.39 8.18 -16.21
CA VAL A 262 0.80 7.30 -15.12
C VAL A 262 -0.37 6.41 -14.72
N ALA A 263 -0.12 5.39 -13.91
CA ALA A 263 -1.20 4.56 -13.38
C ALA A 263 -1.10 4.45 -11.85
N LEU A 264 -2.20 4.07 -11.23
CA LEU A 264 -2.25 3.63 -9.84
C LEU A 264 -3.60 2.92 -9.61
N TRP A 265 -3.71 2.18 -8.52
CA TRP A 265 -4.97 1.78 -7.89
C TRP A 265 -5.36 2.80 -6.82
N ASN A 266 -6.56 2.68 -6.26
CA ASN A 266 -6.97 3.58 -5.18
C ASN A 266 -6.30 3.18 -3.85
N PRO A 267 -5.36 3.96 -3.30
CA PRO A 267 -4.70 3.64 -2.04
C PRO A 267 -5.65 3.71 -0.83
N ILE A 268 -6.68 4.56 -0.89
CA ILE A 268 -7.70 4.67 0.16
C ILE A 268 -8.45 3.33 0.28
N ASP A 269 -8.86 2.75 -0.85
CA ASP A 269 -9.55 1.46 -0.87
C ASP A 269 -8.63 0.32 -0.42
N LEU A 270 -7.33 0.41 -0.68
CA LEU A 270 -6.36 -0.59 -0.25
C LEU A 270 -6.20 -0.61 1.29
N GLY A 271 -6.00 0.55 1.91
CA GLY A 271 -5.92 0.65 3.37
C GLY A 271 -7.24 0.29 4.06
N TYR A 272 -8.37 0.70 3.47
CA TYR A 272 -9.71 0.30 3.91
C TYR A 272 -9.87 -1.23 3.91
N SER A 273 -9.50 -1.88 2.81
CA SER A 273 -9.57 -3.33 2.67
C SER A 273 -8.67 -4.07 3.66
N ALA A 274 -7.46 -3.56 3.92
CA ALA A 274 -6.53 -4.16 4.87
C ALA A 274 -7.12 -4.23 6.31
N VAL A 275 -7.86 -3.20 6.73
CA VAL A 275 -8.54 -3.19 8.03
C VAL A 275 -9.71 -4.17 8.05
N TYR A 276 -10.52 -4.24 7.00
CA TYR A 276 -11.61 -5.21 6.91
C TYR A 276 -11.12 -6.65 6.99
N LEU A 277 -10.03 -6.98 6.30
CA LEU A 277 -9.42 -8.30 6.35
C LEU A 277 -8.88 -8.63 7.74
N SER A 278 -8.21 -7.68 8.37
CA SER A 278 -7.70 -7.83 9.74
C SER A 278 -8.83 -8.08 10.73
N HIS A 279 -9.91 -7.31 10.65
CA HIS A 279 -11.10 -7.47 11.49
C HIS A 279 -11.75 -8.86 11.35
N GLN A 280 -11.90 -9.36 10.11
CA GLN A 280 -12.46 -10.70 9.88
C GLN A 280 -11.57 -11.82 10.45
N LEU A 281 -10.23 -11.69 10.36
CA LEU A 281 -9.32 -12.64 10.99
C LEU A 281 -9.43 -12.61 12.53
N ILE A 282 -9.58 -11.40 13.11
CA ILE A 282 -9.83 -11.26 14.57
C ILE A 282 -11.13 -11.96 14.93
N GLY A 283 -12.19 -11.81 14.14
CA GLY A 283 -13.49 -12.46 14.27
C GLY A 283 -13.49 -13.98 14.05
N GLY A 284 -12.33 -14.58 13.69
CA GLY A 284 -12.16 -16.02 13.56
C GLY A 284 -12.31 -16.58 12.13
N THR A 285 -12.47 -15.74 11.11
CA THR A 285 -12.40 -16.20 9.72
C THR A 285 -11.01 -16.75 9.43
N GLU A 286 -10.92 -17.93 8.83
CA GLU A 286 -9.65 -18.58 8.50
C GLU A 286 -9.15 -18.15 7.11
N ALA A 287 -7.88 -17.74 7.03
CA ALA A 287 -7.19 -17.56 5.77
C ALA A 287 -6.72 -18.93 5.24
N LYS A 288 -7.34 -19.38 4.16
CA LYS A 288 -6.98 -20.61 3.44
C LYS A 288 -7.35 -20.52 1.97
N PRO A 289 -6.75 -21.31 1.08
CA PRO A 289 -7.08 -21.32 -0.34
C PRO A 289 -8.59 -21.44 -0.59
N GLY A 290 -9.12 -20.58 -1.46
CA GLY A 290 -10.54 -20.50 -1.80
C GLY A 290 -11.42 -19.80 -0.76
N ALA A 291 -10.88 -19.35 0.38
CA ALA A 291 -11.65 -18.57 1.34
C ALA A 291 -12.02 -17.20 0.77
N LYS A 292 -13.25 -16.78 1.05
CA LYS A 292 -13.80 -15.50 0.62
C LYS A 292 -13.80 -14.51 1.77
N PHE A 293 -13.39 -13.30 1.48
CA PHE A 293 -13.35 -12.20 2.43
C PHE A 293 -14.06 -10.98 1.86
N SER A 294 -14.94 -10.38 2.66
CA SER A 294 -15.48 -9.07 2.31
C SER A 294 -14.39 -8.00 2.51
N ILE A 295 -14.31 -7.08 1.59
CA ILE A 295 -13.52 -5.86 1.72
C ILE A 295 -14.46 -4.63 1.74
N GLY A 296 -15.56 -4.78 2.46
CA GLY A 296 -16.59 -3.76 2.67
C GLY A 296 -17.16 -3.24 1.35
N LYS A 297 -17.25 -1.92 1.21
CA LYS A 297 -17.77 -1.26 0.00
C LYS A 297 -16.94 -1.52 -1.27
N VAL A 298 -15.70 -1.97 -1.14
CA VAL A 298 -14.82 -2.29 -2.28
C VAL A 298 -15.24 -3.60 -2.94
N GLY A 299 -15.80 -4.55 -2.17
CA GLY A 299 -16.33 -5.80 -2.71
C GLY A 299 -15.96 -7.05 -1.92
N GLU A 300 -15.61 -8.11 -2.62
CA GLU A 300 -15.19 -9.41 -2.07
C GLU A 300 -13.93 -9.88 -2.80
N ILE A 301 -13.01 -10.50 -2.08
CA ILE A 301 -11.85 -11.20 -2.63
C ILE A 301 -11.92 -12.69 -2.33
N THR A 302 -11.26 -13.50 -3.16
CA THR A 302 -11.07 -14.93 -2.93
C THR A 302 -9.57 -15.21 -2.89
N LEU A 303 -9.12 -15.90 -1.83
CA LEU A 303 -7.71 -16.24 -1.70
C LEU A 303 -7.31 -17.34 -2.68
N ASP A 304 -6.15 -17.17 -3.31
CA ASP A 304 -5.49 -18.17 -4.13
C ASP A 304 -4.76 -19.26 -3.29
N ASP A 305 -4.04 -20.17 -3.96
CA ASP A 305 -3.30 -21.26 -3.33
C ASP A 305 -2.14 -20.78 -2.43
N THR A 306 -1.78 -19.48 -2.49
CA THR A 306 -0.73 -18.86 -1.67
C THR A 306 -1.31 -17.98 -0.55
N ASN A 307 -2.63 -18.08 -0.31
CA ASN A 307 -3.38 -17.18 0.57
C ASN A 307 -3.20 -15.70 0.19
N SER A 308 -3.18 -15.41 -1.11
CA SER A 308 -3.08 -14.05 -1.64
C SER A 308 -4.30 -13.71 -2.48
N ALA A 309 -4.61 -12.43 -2.58
CA ALA A 309 -5.64 -11.95 -3.52
C ALA A 309 -5.27 -10.55 -4.01
N ALA A 310 -5.78 -10.18 -5.18
CA ALA A 310 -5.69 -8.83 -5.75
C ALA A 310 -6.96 -8.03 -5.43
N MET A 311 -6.80 -6.74 -5.11
CA MET A 311 -7.94 -5.86 -4.80
C MET A 311 -8.63 -5.34 -6.05
N ALA A 312 -7.90 -4.73 -6.97
CA ALA A 312 -8.44 -4.02 -8.12
C ALA A 312 -7.47 -4.01 -9.31
N ALA A 313 -7.93 -3.54 -10.48
CA ALA A 313 -7.04 -3.24 -11.59
C ALA A 313 -6.38 -1.86 -11.44
N PRO A 314 -5.17 -1.63 -12.02
CA PRO A 314 -4.61 -0.29 -12.12
C PRO A 314 -5.50 0.59 -13.01
N PHE A 315 -5.60 1.88 -12.65
CA PHE A 315 -6.29 2.89 -13.45
C PHE A 315 -5.26 3.87 -14.01
N THR A 316 -5.43 4.26 -15.27
CA THR A 316 -4.50 5.19 -15.95
C THR A 316 -4.98 6.63 -15.77
N PHE A 317 -4.06 7.49 -15.39
CA PHE A 317 -4.24 8.93 -15.26
C PHE A 317 -3.45 9.65 -16.35
N ASP A 318 -4.14 10.50 -17.07
CA ASP A 318 -3.59 11.36 -18.11
C ASP A 318 -4.24 12.76 -18.05
N LYS A 319 -3.96 13.59 -19.03
CA LYS A 319 -4.46 14.96 -19.10
C LYS A 319 -5.99 15.08 -19.08
N SER A 320 -6.70 14.01 -19.50
CA SER A 320 -8.17 14.04 -19.60
C SER A 320 -8.87 13.86 -18.26
N ASN A 321 -8.21 13.23 -17.27
CA ASN A 321 -8.83 12.83 -16.02
C ASN A 321 -8.07 13.21 -14.75
N ILE A 322 -6.76 13.50 -14.83
CA ILE A 322 -5.92 13.71 -13.64
C ILE A 322 -6.38 14.88 -12.76
N GLU A 323 -7.03 15.89 -13.34
CA GLU A 323 -7.60 17.02 -12.58
C GLU A 323 -8.66 16.57 -11.57
N GLU A 324 -9.51 15.63 -11.96
CA GLU A 324 -10.55 15.07 -11.08
C GLU A 324 -9.93 14.24 -9.96
N PHE A 325 -9.06 13.30 -10.32
CA PHE A 325 -8.46 12.36 -9.36
C PHE A 325 -7.46 13.02 -8.41
N SER A 326 -6.80 14.11 -8.82
CA SER A 326 -5.89 14.86 -7.95
C SER A 326 -6.57 15.47 -6.72
N LYS A 327 -7.90 15.55 -6.70
CA LYS A 327 -8.70 16.03 -5.57
C LYS A 327 -9.12 14.93 -4.61
N ILE A 328 -8.89 13.67 -4.98
CA ILE A 328 -9.31 12.49 -4.22
C ILE A 328 -8.13 11.91 -3.46
N TYR A 329 -7.01 11.69 -4.12
CA TYR A 329 -5.75 11.15 -3.56
C TYR A 329 -4.54 11.50 -4.43
#